data_005649e2352a4bee08c0b0ecb2ed4411
#
_entry.id   005649e2352a4bee08c0b0ecb2ed4411
#
_cell.length_a   1.000
_cell.length_b   1.000
_cell.length_c   1.000
_cell.angle_alpha   90.00
_cell.angle_beta   90.00
_cell.angle_gamma   90.00
#
_symmetry.space_group_name_H-M   'P 1'
#
loop_
_entity.id
_entity.type
_entity.pdbx_description
1 polymer ?
#
loop_
_entity_poly.entity_id
_entity_poly.type
_entity_poly.pdbx_seq_one_letter_code
_entity_poly.pdbx_strand_id
1 'polypeptide(L)'
;MKVFAHRGFSGKYPENTMLAFKKAEEVGCYGIELDVQLTKDDEIVIMHDETIDRTTSGTGNIRDYTYQELCLVDCYGKFEGKYDFQRIPTLREYLTWVKDTGLVTNIELKNSVYYYEHLEEKVIDMVREFQMEDRVIFSSFNLVSINKCKKMLPEVPMGYLMEARMDNMGFFTEENGVEYYLSLIHI
;
A
#
# COMPACT_ATOMS: atom_id res chain seq x y z
N MET A 1 -12.42 16.17 -10.06
CA MET A 1 -12.39 15.27 -8.89
C MET A 1 -11.17 14.36 -9.06
N LYS A 2 -10.34 14.20 -8.05
CA LYS A 2 -9.20 13.28 -8.06
C LYS A 2 -9.68 11.92 -7.55
N VAL A 3 -9.46 10.84 -8.31
CA VAL A 3 -9.90 9.48 -7.96
C VAL A 3 -8.68 8.59 -7.76
N PHE A 4 -8.57 7.97 -6.59
CA PHE A 4 -7.60 6.92 -6.33
C PHE A 4 -8.22 5.55 -6.58
N ALA A 5 -7.47 4.68 -7.25
CA ALA A 5 -7.83 3.29 -7.44
C ALA A 5 -7.38 2.48 -6.22
N HIS A 6 -8.32 2.13 -5.34
CA HIS A 6 -8.08 1.38 -4.10
C HIS A 6 -7.61 -0.05 -4.43
N ARG A 7 -6.36 -0.37 -4.07
CA ARG A 7 -5.65 -1.62 -4.43
C ARG A 7 -5.58 -1.86 -5.94
N GLY A 8 -5.47 -0.75 -6.72
CA GLY A 8 -5.62 -0.78 -8.17
C GLY A 8 -7.09 -0.86 -8.62
N PHE A 9 -7.36 -1.31 -9.85
CA PHE A 9 -8.73 -1.47 -10.36
C PHE A 9 -9.39 -2.75 -9.79
N SER A 10 -9.40 -2.88 -8.47
CA SER A 10 -9.82 -4.06 -7.70
C SER A 10 -11.29 -4.47 -7.89
N GLY A 11 -12.12 -3.57 -8.41
CA GLY A 11 -13.50 -3.88 -8.79
C GLY A 11 -13.62 -4.88 -9.96
N LYS A 12 -12.60 -4.93 -10.82
CA LYS A 12 -12.57 -5.78 -12.04
C LYS A 12 -11.37 -6.71 -12.13
N TYR A 13 -10.29 -6.46 -11.41
CA TYR A 13 -9.04 -7.21 -11.46
C TYR A 13 -8.60 -7.61 -10.05
N PRO A 14 -7.77 -8.66 -9.90
CA PRO A 14 -7.24 -9.07 -8.59
C PRO A 14 -6.54 -7.90 -7.88
N GLU A 15 -6.98 -7.59 -6.67
CA GLU A 15 -6.47 -6.47 -5.87
C GLU A 15 -4.96 -6.60 -5.60
N ASN A 16 -4.27 -5.47 -5.47
CA ASN A 16 -2.84 -5.41 -5.14
C ASN A 16 -1.94 -6.21 -6.10
N THR A 17 -2.31 -6.33 -7.38
CA THR A 17 -1.50 -6.95 -8.43
C THR A 17 -1.05 -5.93 -9.47
N MET A 18 0.07 -6.21 -10.15
CA MET A 18 0.53 -5.37 -11.26
C MET A 18 -0.51 -5.25 -12.38
N LEU A 19 -1.34 -6.29 -12.58
CA LEU A 19 -2.45 -6.24 -13.53
C LEU A 19 -3.47 -5.15 -13.12
N ALA A 20 -3.91 -5.16 -11.86
CA ALA A 20 -4.88 -4.18 -11.36
C ALA A 20 -4.33 -2.74 -11.41
N PHE A 21 -3.03 -2.55 -11.14
CA PHE A 21 -2.38 -1.25 -11.19
C PHE A 21 -2.31 -0.69 -12.61
N LYS A 22 -1.86 -1.49 -13.58
CA LYS A 22 -1.81 -1.08 -14.99
C LYS A 22 -3.20 -0.80 -15.54
N LYS A 23 -4.21 -1.57 -15.16
CA LYS A 23 -5.60 -1.34 -15.56
C LYS A 23 -6.20 -0.09 -14.91
N ALA A 24 -5.76 0.31 -13.73
CA ALA A 24 -6.12 1.59 -13.12
C ALA A 24 -5.55 2.78 -13.90
N GLU A 25 -4.29 2.69 -14.36
CA GLU A 25 -3.68 3.69 -15.24
C GLU A 25 -4.45 3.83 -16.56
N GLU A 26 -4.75 2.70 -17.23
CA GLU A 26 -5.46 2.68 -18.51
C GLU A 26 -6.83 3.40 -18.47
N VAL A 27 -7.52 3.35 -17.33
CA VAL A 27 -8.81 4.05 -17.16
C VAL A 27 -8.67 5.50 -16.69
N GLY A 28 -7.43 5.99 -16.52
CA GLY A 28 -7.14 7.39 -16.24
C GLY A 28 -7.41 7.80 -14.80
N CYS A 29 -7.16 6.96 -13.80
CA CYS A 29 -7.21 7.37 -12.40
C CYS A 29 -6.14 8.43 -12.09
N TYR A 30 -6.37 9.23 -11.05
CA TYR A 30 -5.39 10.21 -10.57
C TYR A 30 -4.23 9.54 -9.82
N GLY A 31 -4.52 8.49 -9.10
CA GLY A 31 -3.54 7.77 -8.30
C GLY A 31 -3.98 6.37 -7.96
N ILE A 32 -3.07 5.63 -7.37
CA ILE A 32 -3.26 4.27 -6.89
C ILE A 32 -3.00 4.25 -5.39
N GLU A 33 -3.83 3.53 -4.68
CA GLU A 33 -3.59 3.17 -3.29
C GLU A 33 -3.19 1.69 -3.25
N LEU A 34 -2.24 1.35 -2.38
CA LEU A 34 -1.71 0.01 -2.17
C LEU A 34 -1.21 -0.19 -0.74
N ASP A 35 -1.13 -1.45 -0.31
CA ASP A 35 -0.78 -1.87 1.04
C ASP A 35 0.59 -2.56 1.05
N VAL A 36 1.47 -2.20 1.98
CA VAL A 36 2.81 -2.80 2.08
C VAL A 36 3.06 -3.49 3.42
N GLN A 37 3.72 -4.65 3.34
CA GLN A 37 4.14 -5.48 4.47
C GLN A 37 5.53 -6.06 4.21
N LEU A 38 6.17 -6.68 5.23
CA LEU A 38 7.44 -7.39 5.08
C LEU A 38 7.24 -8.90 5.07
N THR A 39 8.00 -9.57 4.22
CA THR A 39 8.19 -11.02 4.24
C THR A 39 9.18 -11.43 5.34
N LYS A 40 9.36 -12.75 5.52
CA LYS A 40 10.34 -13.34 6.45
C LYS A 40 11.78 -12.92 6.15
N ASP A 41 12.10 -12.71 4.89
CA ASP A 41 13.42 -12.29 4.39
C ASP A 41 13.48 -10.78 4.11
N ASP A 42 12.57 -10.01 4.75
CA ASP A 42 12.57 -8.55 4.75
C ASP A 42 12.30 -7.89 3.38
N GLU A 43 11.74 -8.59 2.41
CA GLU A 43 11.28 -7.98 1.17
C GLU A 43 9.96 -7.22 1.38
N ILE A 44 9.83 -6.04 0.77
CA ILE A 44 8.60 -5.25 0.84
C ILE A 44 7.64 -5.74 -0.24
N VAL A 45 6.57 -6.40 0.17
CA VAL A 45 5.52 -6.92 -0.72
C VAL A 45 4.23 -6.11 -0.63
N ILE A 46 3.42 -6.16 -1.69
CA ILE A 46 2.15 -5.45 -1.77
C ILE A 46 1.02 -6.44 -1.53
N MET A 47 0.40 -6.36 -0.34
CA MET A 47 -0.71 -7.20 0.08
C MET A 47 -1.46 -6.53 1.24
N HIS A 48 -2.81 -6.61 1.22
CA HIS A 48 -3.64 -5.96 2.25
C HIS A 48 -3.68 -6.75 3.56
N ASP A 49 -4.11 -8.03 3.50
CA ASP A 49 -4.28 -8.84 4.69
C ASP A 49 -2.92 -9.35 5.21
N GLU A 50 -2.82 -9.58 6.48
CA GLU A 50 -1.62 -10.20 7.10
C GLU A 50 -1.45 -11.66 6.67
N THR A 51 -2.53 -12.29 6.20
CA THR A 51 -2.51 -13.65 5.63
C THR A 51 -2.79 -13.63 4.13
N ILE A 52 -2.31 -14.64 3.42
CA ILE A 52 -2.51 -14.78 1.97
C ILE A 52 -3.80 -15.52 1.60
N ASP A 53 -4.59 -15.96 2.58
CA ASP A 53 -5.72 -16.90 2.41
C ASP A 53 -6.86 -16.36 1.54
N ARG A 54 -7.24 -15.09 1.73
CA ARG A 54 -8.43 -14.53 1.07
C ARG A 54 -8.24 -14.27 -0.43
N THR A 55 -7.05 -13.89 -0.82
CA THR A 55 -6.79 -13.33 -2.16
C THR A 55 -5.88 -14.19 -3.01
N THR A 56 -5.38 -15.31 -2.46
CA THR A 56 -4.42 -16.16 -3.16
C THR A 56 -4.77 -17.66 -3.08
N SER A 57 -4.01 -18.47 -3.81
CA SER A 57 -4.07 -19.93 -3.75
C SER A 57 -3.35 -20.53 -2.53
N GLY A 58 -2.66 -19.72 -1.73
CA GLY A 58 -1.92 -20.14 -0.54
C GLY A 58 -2.69 -19.90 0.75
N THR A 59 -2.06 -20.24 1.90
CA THR A 59 -2.59 -20.02 3.25
C THR A 59 -1.46 -19.63 4.20
N GLY A 60 -1.76 -18.86 5.25
CA GLY A 60 -0.80 -18.49 6.30
C GLY A 60 -0.33 -17.04 6.23
N ASN A 61 0.53 -16.65 7.17
CA ASN A 61 0.95 -15.25 7.31
C ASN A 61 2.07 -14.89 6.33
N ILE A 62 2.02 -13.71 5.74
CA ILE A 62 3.05 -13.16 4.84
C ILE A 62 4.44 -13.23 5.49
N ARG A 63 4.54 -12.80 6.74
CA ARG A 63 5.81 -12.75 7.50
C ARG A 63 6.49 -14.09 7.77
N ASP A 64 5.77 -15.20 7.52
CA ASP A 64 6.31 -16.55 7.72
C ASP A 64 6.95 -17.12 6.44
N TYR A 65 6.75 -16.44 5.29
CA TYR A 65 7.26 -16.81 3.97
C TYR A 65 8.41 -15.91 3.53
N THR A 66 9.37 -16.50 2.81
CA THR A 66 10.30 -15.74 1.97
C THR A 66 9.57 -15.25 0.72
N TYR A 67 10.09 -14.19 0.10
CA TYR A 67 9.50 -13.71 -1.16
C TYR A 67 9.53 -14.77 -2.26
N GLN A 68 10.58 -15.59 -2.31
CA GLN A 68 10.68 -16.67 -3.29
C GLN A 68 9.54 -17.69 -3.15
N GLU A 69 9.14 -18.02 -1.92
CA GLU A 69 7.98 -18.90 -1.67
C GLU A 69 6.67 -18.22 -2.09
N LEU A 70 6.50 -16.94 -1.80
CA LEU A 70 5.32 -16.16 -2.22
C LEU A 70 5.20 -16.01 -3.74
N CYS A 71 6.30 -16.06 -4.50
CA CYS A 71 6.26 -16.03 -5.96
C CYS A 71 5.54 -17.24 -6.59
N LEU A 72 5.33 -18.32 -5.84
CA LEU A 72 4.65 -19.53 -6.30
C LEU A 72 3.14 -19.48 -6.08
N VAL A 73 2.64 -18.45 -5.42
CA VAL A 73 1.23 -18.32 -5.04
C VAL A 73 0.49 -17.45 -6.06
N ASP A 74 -0.67 -17.90 -6.53
CA ASP A 74 -1.50 -17.14 -7.48
C ASP A 74 -2.44 -16.19 -6.74
N CYS A 75 -2.37 -14.90 -7.09
CA CYS A 75 -3.22 -13.84 -6.56
C CYS A 75 -4.43 -13.64 -7.47
N TYR A 76 -5.48 -14.36 -7.25
CA TYR A 76 -6.72 -14.27 -8.04
C TYR A 76 -7.82 -13.45 -7.34
N GLY A 77 -7.78 -13.26 -6.01
CA GLY A 77 -8.83 -12.60 -5.23
C GLY A 77 -10.19 -13.27 -5.43
N LYS A 78 -11.18 -12.48 -5.85
CA LYS A 78 -12.53 -12.96 -6.20
C LYS A 78 -12.69 -13.38 -7.67
N PHE A 79 -11.60 -13.54 -8.41
CA PHE A 79 -11.58 -13.75 -9.85
C PHE A 79 -10.89 -15.07 -10.25
N GLU A 80 -10.96 -16.09 -9.40
CA GLU A 80 -10.35 -17.39 -9.64
C GLU A 80 -10.65 -17.91 -11.05
N GLY A 81 -9.61 -18.33 -11.76
CA GLY A 81 -9.70 -18.86 -13.12
C GLY A 81 -10.04 -17.85 -14.22
N LYS A 82 -10.17 -16.55 -13.91
CA LYS A 82 -10.54 -15.53 -14.89
C LYS A 82 -9.35 -14.85 -15.56
N TYR A 83 -8.21 -14.79 -14.89
CA TYR A 83 -6.99 -14.17 -15.37
C TYR A 83 -5.83 -15.15 -15.28
N ASP A 84 -4.79 -14.91 -16.08
CA ASP A 84 -3.54 -15.62 -15.96
C ASP A 84 -2.92 -15.42 -14.57
N PHE A 85 -2.01 -16.29 -14.19
CA PHE A 85 -1.28 -16.27 -12.93
C PHE A 85 -0.78 -14.87 -12.58
N GLN A 86 -1.14 -14.40 -11.40
CA GLN A 86 -0.68 -13.11 -10.84
C GLN A 86 0.10 -13.39 -9.55
N ARG A 87 1.36 -13.03 -9.51
CA ARG A 87 2.13 -13.12 -8.26
C ARG A 87 1.90 -11.91 -7.37
N ILE A 88 2.21 -12.04 -6.08
CA ILE A 88 2.32 -10.92 -5.14
C ILE A 88 3.47 -10.02 -5.64
N PRO A 89 3.22 -8.73 -5.96
CA PRO A 89 4.28 -7.84 -6.41
C PRO A 89 5.09 -7.30 -5.24
N THR A 90 6.35 -6.94 -5.50
CA THR A 90 7.14 -6.14 -4.56
C THR A 90 6.87 -4.65 -4.76
N LEU A 91 7.13 -3.84 -3.71
CA LEU A 91 7.10 -2.39 -3.84
C LEU A 91 8.11 -1.90 -4.89
N ARG A 92 9.28 -2.54 -4.99
CA ARG A 92 10.30 -2.23 -5.99
C ARG A 92 9.80 -2.41 -7.42
N GLU A 93 9.08 -3.50 -7.70
CA GLU A 93 8.48 -3.72 -9.03
C GLU A 93 7.44 -2.65 -9.37
N TYR A 94 6.60 -2.31 -8.40
CA TYR A 94 5.61 -1.26 -8.57
C TYR A 94 6.26 0.10 -8.83
N LEU A 95 7.23 0.52 -8.01
CA LEU A 95 7.93 1.81 -8.17
C LEU A 95 8.72 1.87 -9.48
N THR A 96 9.31 0.76 -9.92
CA THR A 96 9.99 0.66 -11.22
C THR A 96 9.05 1.01 -12.37
N TRP A 97 7.81 0.58 -12.30
CA TRP A 97 6.81 0.87 -13.33
C TRP A 97 6.19 2.26 -13.16
N VAL A 98 5.72 2.61 -11.94
CA VAL A 98 4.90 3.81 -11.72
C VAL A 98 5.69 5.10 -11.88
N LYS A 99 7.01 5.10 -11.66
CA LYS A 99 7.86 6.28 -11.82
C LYS A 99 7.78 6.91 -13.23
N ASP A 100 7.54 6.09 -14.26
CA ASP A 100 7.44 6.53 -15.64
C ASP A 100 6.00 6.95 -16.03
N THR A 101 5.07 6.92 -15.08
CA THR A 101 3.69 7.39 -15.22
C THR A 101 3.49 8.77 -14.57
N GLY A 102 2.32 9.37 -14.75
CA GLY A 102 1.92 10.59 -14.02
C GLY A 102 1.14 10.33 -12.73
N LEU A 103 1.06 9.08 -12.25
CA LEU A 103 0.22 8.69 -11.13
C LEU A 103 0.81 9.10 -9.78
N VAL A 104 -0.06 9.45 -8.84
CA VAL A 104 0.26 9.58 -7.42
C VAL A 104 0.02 8.24 -6.73
N THR A 105 0.88 7.87 -5.78
CA THR A 105 0.74 6.62 -5.03
C THR A 105 0.45 6.91 -3.56
N ASN A 106 -0.64 6.35 -3.03
CA ASN A 106 -0.85 6.26 -1.59
C ASN A 106 -0.35 4.89 -1.11
N ILE A 107 0.69 4.88 -0.29
CA ILE A 107 1.27 3.67 0.30
C ILE A 107 0.75 3.53 1.72
N GLU A 108 -0.13 2.53 1.96
CA GLU A 108 -0.56 2.17 3.29
C GLU A 108 0.50 1.27 3.97
N LEU A 109 1.00 1.71 5.11
CA LEU A 109 1.93 0.92 5.94
C LEU A 109 1.13 0.00 6.85
N LYS A 110 1.14 -1.31 6.59
CA LYS A 110 0.42 -2.35 7.34
C LYS A 110 1.19 -2.76 8.61
N ASN A 111 1.36 -1.81 9.53
CA ASN A 111 2.14 -1.97 10.76
C ASN A 111 1.28 -1.89 12.05
N SER A 112 -0.02 -2.22 11.93
CA SER A 112 -0.99 -2.12 13.03
C SER A 112 -1.25 -3.45 13.73
N VAL A 113 -1.39 -4.55 12.97
CA VAL A 113 -1.67 -5.90 13.51
C VAL A 113 -0.36 -6.58 13.88
N TYR A 114 0.58 -6.63 12.95
CA TYR A 114 1.96 -7.04 13.23
C TYR A 114 2.87 -5.83 13.15
N TYR A 115 3.72 -5.66 14.15
CA TYR A 115 4.77 -4.66 14.09
C TYR A 115 5.95 -5.22 13.29
N TYR A 116 6.23 -4.58 12.15
CA TYR A 116 7.39 -4.86 11.33
C TYR A 116 8.47 -3.84 11.67
N GLU A 117 9.54 -4.29 12.30
CA GLU A 117 10.68 -3.44 12.61
C GLU A 117 11.29 -2.89 11.31
N HIS A 118 11.55 -1.59 11.29
CA HIS A 118 12.14 -0.87 10.13
C HIS A 118 11.29 -0.83 8.84
N LEU A 119 9.99 -1.14 8.87
CA LEU A 119 9.15 -1.03 7.68
C LEU A 119 9.16 0.40 7.13
N GLU A 120 9.00 1.39 8.01
CA GLU A 120 8.94 2.80 7.62
C GLU A 120 10.23 3.26 6.95
N GLU A 121 11.39 2.94 7.55
CA GLU A 121 12.71 3.28 7.01
C GLU A 121 12.91 2.64 5.63
N LYS A 122 12.64 1.36 5.50
CA LYS A 122 12.81 0.60 4.25
C LYS A 122 11.93 1.18 3.12
N VAL A 123 10.67 1.51 3.41
CA VAL A 123 9.76 2.10 2.43
C VAL A 123 10.22 3.51 2.03
N ILE A 124 10.60 4.35 3.00
CA ILE A 124 11.12 5.69 2.74
C ILE A 124 12.40 5.64 1.89
N ASP A 125 13.35 4.78 2.24
CA ASP A 125 14.60 4.64 1.50
C ASP A 125 14.34 4.21 0.05
N MET A 126 13.38 3.30 -0.16
CA MET A 126 12.98 2.88 -1.50
C MET A 126 12.29 4.01 -2.28
N VAL A 127 11.41 4.80 -1.67
CA VAL A 127 10.77 5.97 -2.31
C VAL A 127 11.83 6.98 -2.74
N ARG A 128 12.84 7.26 -1.89
CA ARG A 128 13.98 8.13 -2.23
C ARG A 128 14.85 7.56 -3.36
N GLU A 129 15.15 6.27 -3.33
CA GLU A 129 15.89 5.59 -4.41
C GLU A 129 15.24 5.81 -5.77
N PHE A 130 13.90 5.76 -5.82
CA PHE A 130 13.11 5.96 -7.05
C PHE A 130 12.77 7.43 -7.33
N GLN A 131 13.14 8.38 -6.45
CA GLN A 131 12.85 9.82 -6.59
C GLN A 131 11.36 10.09 -6.74
N MET A 132 10.54 9.47 -5.87
CA MET A 132 9.08 9.53 -5.93
C MET A 132 8.45 10.39 -4.81
N GLU A 133 9.25 11.13 -4.04
CA GLU A 133 8.81 11.90 -2.87
C GLU A 133 7.71 12.91 -3.22
N ASP A 134 7.73 13.47 -4.42
CA ASP A 134 6.76 14.45 -4.91
C ASP A 134 5.42 13.83 -5.36
N ARG A 135 5.35 12.51 -5.47
CA ARG A 135 4.18 11.76 -5.95
C ARG A 135 3.74 10.60 -5.05
N VAL A 136 4.15 10.63 -3.79
CA VAL A 136 3.77 9.64 -2.79
C VAL A 136 3.00 10.30 -1.66
N ILE A 137 2.05 9.58 -1.10
CA ILE A 137 1.37 9.84 0.17
C ILE A 137 1.58 8.60 1.03
N PHE A 138 1.89 8.77 2.31
CA PHE A 138 1.88 7.65 3.25
C PHE A 138 0.61 7.65 4.07
N SER A 139 0.05 6.47 4.30
CA SER A 139 -1.07 6.30 5.21
C SER A 139 -0.90 5.07 6.10
N SER A 140 -1.51 5.09 7.27
CA SER A 140 -1.53 3.93 8.18
C SER A 140 -2.61 4.08 9.25
N PHE A 141 -3.13 2.95 9.74
CA PHE A 141 -3.86 2.87 11.01
C PHE A 141 -2.95 2.97 12.23
N ASN A 142 -1.64 2.77 12.04
CA ASN A 142 -0.65 2.96 13.10
C ASN A 142 -0.17 4.41 13.12
N LEU A 143 -0.71 5.21 14.05
CA LEU A 143 -0.35 6.62 14.19
C LEU A 143 1.14 6.81 14.54
N VAL A 144 1.76 5.85 15.22
CA VAL A 144 3.19 5.91 15.54
C VAL A 144 4.03 5.80 14.28
N SER A 145 3.66 4.90 13.34
CA SER A 145 4.31 4.77 12.03
C SER A 145 4.24 6.08 11.24
N ILE A 146 3.06 6.71 11.16
CA ILE A 146 2.89 7.99 10.44
C ILE A 146 3.73 9.09 11.08
N ASN A 147 3.72 9.21 12.41
CA ASN A 147 4.54 10.20 13.11
C ASN A 147 6.05 9.96 12.94
N LYS A 148 6.46 8.71 12.84
CA LYS A 148 7.84 8.32 12.54
C LYS A 148 8.22 8.72 11.11
N CYS A 149 7.38 8.38 10.12
CA CYS A 149 7.58 8.79 8.73
C CYS A 149 7.64 10.32 8.59
N LYS A 150 6.75 11.06 9.26
CA LYS A 150 6.71 12.53 9.20
C LYS A 150 7.98 13.17 9.72
N LYS A 151 8.63 12.58 10.72
CA LYS A 151 9.93 13.06 11.22
C LYS A 151 11.08 12.78 10.25
N MET A 152 11.00 11.67 9.50
CA MET A 152 12.06 11.25 8.57
C MET A 152 11.94 11.91 7.19
N LEU A 153 10.70 12.23 6.78
CA LEU A 153 10.37 12.73 5.45
C LEU A 153 9.25 13.80 5.55
N PRO A 154 9.54 14.97 6.18
CA PRO A 154 8.52 15.96 6.53
C PRO A 154 7.80 16.58 5.32
N GLU A 155 8.43 16.58 4.15
CA GLU A 155 7.89 17.15 2.91
C GLU A 155 6.82 16.27 2.24
N VAL A 156 6.79 14.96 2.54
CA VAL A 156 5.80 14.06 1.95
C VAL A 156 4.48 14.16 2.71
N PRO A 157 3.35 14.29 2.00
CA PRO A 157 2.04 14.28 2.63
C PRO A 157 1.73 12.93 3.28
N MET A 158 1.10 12.98 4.46
CA MET A 158 0.76 11.78 5.23
C MET A 158 -0.69 11.81 5.69
N GLY A 159 -1.27 10.63 5.92
CA GLY A 159 -2.64 10.47 6.34
C GLY A 159 -2.81 9.44 7.46
N TYR A 160 -3.63 9.79 8.44
CA TYR A 160 -4.12 8.83 9.42
C TYR A 160 -5.33 8.10 8.85
N LEU A 161 -5.29 6.76 8.91
CA LEU A 161 -6.44 5.90 8.65
C LEU A 161 -7.16 5.59 9.96
N MET A 162 -8.48 5.69 9.98
CA MET A 162 -9.29 5.38 11.15
C MET A 162 -10.62 4.74 10.77
N GLU A 163 -11.04 3.76 11.55
CA GLU A 163 -12.34 3.09 11.38
C GLU A 163 -13.49 3.88 12.02
N ALA A 164 -13.20 4.60 13.11
CA ALA A 164 -14.19 5.36 13.87
C ALA A 164 -14.04 6.87 13.62
N ARG A 165 -15.18 7.58 13.63
CA ARG A 165 -15.16 9.04 13.68
C ARG A 165 -14.62 9.52 15.02
N MET A 166 -13.68 10.45 14.98
CA MET A 166 -13.24 11.21 16.15
C MET A 166 -13.69 12.66 16.02
N ASP A 167 -14.12 13.25 17.13
CA ASP A 167 -14.36 14.68 17.18
C ASP A 167 -13.03 15.43 17.06
N ASN A 168 -13.06 16.59 16.37
CA ASN A 168 -11.90 17.48 16.21
C ASN A 168 -10.69 16.86 15.45
N MET A 169 -10.93 15.97 14.49
CA MET A 169 -9.86 15.37 13.68
C MET A 169 -8.97 16.41 12.98
N GLY A 170 -9.54 17.53 12.53
CA GLY A 170 -8.76 18.63 11.93
C GLY A 170 -7.70 19.18 12.88
N PHE A 171 -8.06 19.40 14.15
CA PHE A 171 -7.12 19.84 15.17
C PHE A 171 -6.04 18.78 15.45
N PHE A 172 -6.43 17.50 15.53
CA PHE A 172 -5.51 16.40 15.78
C PHE A 172 -4.48 16.23 14.65
N THR A 173 -4.90 16.32 13.39
CA THR A 173 -3.99 16.24 12.23
C THR A 173 -3.07 17.45 12.17
N GLU A 174 -3.60 18.66 12.44
CA GLU A 174 -2.82 19.91 12.47
C GLU A 174 -1.73 19.88 13.55
N GLU A 175 -2.05 19.46 14.80
CA GLU A 175 -1.07 19.33 15.88
C GLU A 175 0.07 18.36 15.58
N ASN A 176 -0.21 17.32 14.79
CA ASN A 176 0.79 16.33 14.39
C ASN A 176 1.45 16.62 13.04
N GLY A 177 1.08 17.71 12.37
CA GLY A 177 1.62 18.12 11.06
C GLY A 177 1.27 17.12 9.94
N VAL A 178 0.13 16.42 10.06
CA VAL A 178 -0.33 15.42 9.09
C VAL A 178 -1.43 16.03 8.23
N GLU A 179 -1.34 15.86 6.91
CA GLU A 179 -2.18 16.57 5.94
C GLU A 179 -3.55 15.95 5.73
N TYR A 180 -3.67 14.62 5.94
CA TYR A 180 -4.88 13.89 5.62
C TYR A 180 -5.44 13.10 6.80
N TYR A 181 -6.76 13.06 6.84
CA TYR A 181 -7.53 12.08 7.57
C TYR A 181 -8.30 11.24 6.56
N LEU A 182 -8.07 9.93 6.58
CA LEU A 182 -8.69 8.98 5.67
C LEU A 182 -9.66 8.09 6.47
N SER A 183 -10.95 8.18 6.13
CA SER A 183 -11.99 7.40 6.79
C SER A 183 -12.46 6.26 5.89
N LEU A 184 -12.52 5.03 6.41
CA LEU A 184 -13.07 3.86 5.70
C LEU A 184 -14.56 3.99 5.36
N ILE A 185 -15.28 4.93 5.99
CA ILE A 185 -16.73 5.12 5.76
C ILE A 185 -17.03 5.73 4.37
N HIS A 186 -16.02 6.22 3.67
CA HIS A 186 -16.16 6.94 2.42
C HIS A 186 -15.39 6.32 1.23
N ILE A 187 -14.94 5.07 1.39
CA ILE A 187 -14.27 4.29 0.34
C ILE A 187 -15.28 3.37 -0.35
#